data_9a3ca95c8e1faad80f53975c175f7733
#
_entry.id   9a3ca95c8e1faad80f53975c175f7733
#
_cell.length_a   1.000
_cell.length_b   1.000
_cell.length_c   1.000
_cell.angle_alpha   90.00
_cell.angle_beta   90.00
_cell.angle_gamma   90.00
#
_symmetry.space_group_name_H-M   'P 1'
#
loop_
_entity.id
_entity.type
_entity.pdbx_description
1 polymer ?
#
loop_
_entity_poly.entity_id
_entity_poly.type
_entity_poly.pdbx_seq_one_letter_code
_entity_poly.pdbx_strand_id
1 'polypeptide(L)'
;MMHIRKERPQDTTEIRQVTETAFRPVAYSNQKEGEIVDALRAAKALTLSLVAEEYGQVLGHIAFSPVLIDGAEKGWYGLGPVSVLPARQGEGIGGKLIREGLAQLRGAGARGCVLLGDPGYYGRFGFKADARLKLPGVPPEYFQCLAFGPDMPQGDVAYHAAFDA
;
A
#
# COMPACT_ATOMS: atom_id res chain seq x y z
N MET A 1 16.60 2.88 -17.81
CA MET A 1 15.24 2.32 -17.95
C MET A 1 14.71 1.87 -16.62
N MET A 2 13.51 2.29 -16.28
CA MET A 2 12.88 1.94 -15.00
C MET A 2 12.33 0.53 -15.03
N HIS A 3 12.52 -0.21 -13.94
CA HIS A 3 11.86 -1.50 -13.76
C HIS A 3 11.39 -1.65 -12.31
N ILE A 4 10.42 -2.54 -12.11
CA ILE A 4 9.85 -2.82 -10.81
C ILE A 4 10.29 -4.21 -10.38
N ARG A 5 10.77 -4.31 -9.16
CA ARG A 5 11.23 -5.57 -8.57
C ARG A 5 10.92 -5.63 -7.09
N LYS A 6 11.00 -6.82 -6.51
CA LYS A 6 10.86 -6.98 -5.07
C LYS A 6 12.05 -6.34 -4.36
N GLU A 7 11.81 -5.84 -3.15
CA GLU A 7 12.89 -5.27 -2.35
C GLU A 7 13.94 -6.32 -2.00
N ARG A 8 15.15 -5.86 -1.83
CA ARG A 8 16.28 -6.64 -1.34
C ARG A 8 16.73 -6.07 0.00
N PRO A 9 17.45 -6.85 0.84
CA PRO A 9 17.89 -6.32 2.14
C PRO A 9 18.67 -5.01 2.06
N GLN A 10 19.44 -4.82 0.99
CA GLN A 10 20.23 -3.58 0.80
C GLN A 10 19.39 -2.37 0.40
N ASP A 11 18.11 -2.56 0.08
CA ASP A 11 17.23 -1.45 -0.31
C ASP A 11 16.64 -0.70 0.88
N THR A 12 16.70 -1.25 2.09
CA THR A 12 15.93 -0.75 3.22
C THR A 12 16.19 0.71 3.54
N THR A 13 17.43 1.16 3.47
CA THR A 13 17.79 2.56 3.71
C THR A 13 17.21 3.49 2.65
N GLU A 14 17.32 3.12 1.38
CA GLU A 14 16.76 3.93 0.29
C GLU A 14 15.24 3.98 0.34
N ILE A 15 14.59 2.85 0.65
CA ILE A 15 13.13 2.81 0.82
C ILE A 15 12.71 3.80 1.90
N ARG A 16 13.42 3.82 3.04
CA ARG A 16 13.13 4.76 4.12
C ARG A 16 13.27 6.19 3.64
N GLN A 17 14.34 6.50 2.92
CA GLN A 17 14.61 7.85 2.41
C GLN A 17 13.56 8.30 1.40
N VAL A 18 13.20 7.44 0.45
CA VAL A 18 12.17 7.75 -0.55
C VAL A 18 10.82 8.01 0.12
N THR A 19 10.47 7.16 1.08
CA THR A 19 9.21 7.29 1.79
C THR A 19 9.16 8.61 2.57
N GLU A 20 10.18 8.90 3.34
CA GLU A 20 10.24 10.15 4.12
C GLU A 20 10.21 11.38 3.23
N THR A 21 10.98 11.36 2.14
CA THR A 21 11.03 12.48 1.21
C THR A 21 9.68 12.71 0.53
N ALA A 22 9.01 11.63 0.12
CA ALA A 22 7.71 11.72 -0.55
C ALA A 22 6.62 12.29 0.35
N PHE A 23 6.63 11.94 1.64
CA PHE A 23 5.59 12.37 2.56
C PHE A 23 5.90 13.68 3.28
N ARG A 24 7.15 14.16 3.20
CA ARG A 24 7.55 15.40 3.89
C ARG A 24 6.64 16.59 3.57
N PRO A 25 6.27 16.86 2.30
CA PRO A 25 5.39 17.98 1.97
C PRO A 25 3.91 17.70 2.17
N VAL A 26 3.51 16.48 2.56
CA VAL A 26 2.10 16.08 2.64
C VAL A 26 1.52 16.56 3.96
N ALA A 27 0.60 17.53 3.91
CA ALA A 27 0.10 18.21 5.10
C ALA A 27 -0.64 17.31 6.08
N TYR A 28 -1.38 16.32 5.58
CA TYR A 28 -2.15 15.40 6.44
C TYR A 28 -1.34 14.21 6.93
N SER A 29 -0.09 14.08 6.52
CA SER A 29 0.77 12.99 6.97
C SER A 29 1.29 13.25 8.39
N ASN A 30 1.36 12.20 9.19
CA ASN A 30 2.01 12.26 10.51
C ASN A 30 3.52 12.01 10.42
N GLN A 31 4.08 11.88 9.21
CA GLN A 31 5.49 11.65 8.94
C GLN A 31 6.01 10.32 9.51
N LYS A 32 5.12 9.36 9.70
CA LYS A 32 5.46 8.04 10.26
C LYS A 32 5.53 6.93 9.21
N GLU A 33 5.29 7.25 7.95
CA GLU A 33 5.18 6.24 6.89
C GLU A 33 6.44 5.38 6.76
N GLY A 34 7.62 6.00 6.87
CA GLY A 34 8.89 5.25 6.83
C GLY A 34 9.04 4.30 8.01
N GLU A 35 8.63 4.75 9.21
CA GLU A 35 8.64 3.91 10.40
C GLU A 35 7.66 2.73 10.27
N ILE A 36 6.51 2.97 9.66
CA ILE A 36 5.50 1.93 9.43
C ILE A 36 6.09 0.82 8.55
N VAL A 37 6.75 1.17 7.47
CA VAL A 37 7.37 0.16 6.58
C VAL A 37 8.41 -0.66 7.33
N ASP A 38 9.28 0.00 8.09
CA ASP A 38 10.31 -0.69 8.89
C ASP A 38 9.67 -1.61 9.93
N ALA A 39 8.60 -1.15 10.59
CA ALA A 39 7.90 -1.95 11.60
C ALA A 39 7.20 -3.15 10.98
N LEU A 40 6.60 -3.01 9.81
CA LEU A 40 6.00 -4.13 9.09
C LEU A 40 7.05 -5.17 8.73
N ARG A 41 8.21 -4.72 8.26
CA ARG A 41 9.31 -5.63 7.93
C ARG A 41 9.81 -6.38 9.17
N ALA A 42 10.01 -5.67 10.27
CA ALA A 42 10.46 -6.26 11.53
C ALA A 42 9.46 -7.28 12.08
N ALA A 43 8.16 -7.03 11.89
CA ALA A 43 7.10 -7.93 12.33
C ALA A 43 6.83 -9.08 11.35
N LYS A 44 7.58 -9.16 10.25
CA LYS A 44 7.36 -10.14 9.16
C LYS A 44 5.94 -10.04 8.57
N ALA A 45 5.39 -8.84 8.59
CA ALA A 45 4.07 -8.54 8.05
C ALA A 45 4.12 -7.73 6.75
N LEU A 46 5.32 -7.49 6.21
CA LEU A 46 5.48 -6.84 4.92
C LEU A 46 5.32 -7.91 3.83
N THR A 47 4.07 -8.16 3.48
CA THR A 47 3.68 -9.27 2.58
C THR A 47 4.27 -9.11 1.20
N LEU A 48 4.23 -7.89 0.67
CA LEU A 48 4.79 -7.55 -0.62
C LEU A 48 5.40 -6.17 -0.53
N SER A 49 6.64 -6.04 -0.99
CA SER A 49 7.35 -4.77 -1.02
C SER A 49 8.05 -4.66 -2.36
N LEU A 50 7.64 -3.68 -3.16
CA LEU A 50 8.18 -3.48 -4.50
C LEU A 50 8.86 -2.13 -4.58
N VAL A 51 9.97 -2.10 -5.30
CA VAL A 51 10.69 -0.86 -5.61
C VAL A 51 10.67 -0.60 -7.10
N ALA A 52 10.59 0.66 -7.47
CA ALA A 52 10.84 1.12 -8.83
C ALA A 52 12.28 1.60 -8.89
N GLU A 53 13.08 0.99 -9.74
CA GLU A 53 14.51 1.27 -9.84
C GLU A 53 14.88 1.72 -11.24
N GLU A 54 15.77 2.70 -11.31
CA GLU A 54 16.33 3.18 -12.57
C GLU A 54 17.80 3.55 -12.34
N TYR A 55 18.67 2.99 -13.13
CA TYR A 55 20.12 3.23 -13.02
C TYR A 55 20.66 3.00 -11.60
N GLY A 56 20.16 1.96 -10.93
CA GLY A 56 20.60 1.62 -9.59
C GLY A 56 20.00 2.47 -8.49
N GLN A 57 19.11 3.40 -8.80
CA GLN A 57 18.46 4.29 -7.84
C GLN A 57 17.02 3.88 -7.61
N VAL A 58 16.61 3.83 -6.34
CA VAL A 58 15.19 3.61 -5.98
C VAL A 58 14.44 4.93 -6.15
N LEU A 59 13.42 4.91 -7.01
CA LEU A 59 12.59 6.07 -7.33
C LEU A 59 11.26 6.05 -6.61
N GLY A 60 10.79 4.87 -6.24
CA GLY A 60 9.49 4.70 -5.61
C GLY A 60 9.38 3.35 -4.91
N HIS A 61 8.33 3.22 -4.10
CA HIS A 61 8.13 2.05 -3.27
C HIS A 61 6.64 1.86 -3.01
N ILE A 62 6.21 0.60 -2.89
CA ILE A 62 4.87 0.25 -2.44
C ILE A 62 4.95 -0.92 -1.48
N ALA A 63 4.15 -0.85 -0.42
CA ALA A 63 4.04 -1.90 0.58
C ALA A 63 2.61 -2.44 0.63
N PHE A 64 2.50 -3.74 0.90
CA PHE A 64 1.22 -4.39 1.18
C PHE A 64 1.38 -5.21 2.45
N SER A 65 0.36 -5.20 3.29
CA SER A 65 0.37 -5.93 4.57
C SER A 65 -1.00 -6.50 4.87
N PRO A 66 -1.09 -7.57 5.69
CA PRO A 66 -2.39 -8.19 5.98
C PRO A 66 -3.27 -7.23 6.79
N VAL A 67 -4.57 -7.31 6.53
CA VAL A 67 -5.57 -6.66 7.37
C VAL A 67 -6.44 -7.73 8.02
N LEU A 68 -7.07 -7.36 9.12
CA LEU A 68 -8.07 -8.21 9.78
C LEU A 68 -9.46 -7.68 9.45
N ILE A 69 -10.42 -8.57 9.30
CA ILE A 69 -11.82 -8.24 9.12
C ILE A 69 -12.58 -8.89 10.26
N ASP A 70 -13.17 -8.07 11.13
CA ASP A 70 -13.76 -8.52 12.40
C ASP A 70 -12.80 -9.40 13.20
N GLY A 71 -11.53 -9.00 13.26
CA GLY A 71 -10.49 -9.66 14.04
C GLY A 71 -9.90 -10.91 13.42
N ALA A 72 -10.25 -11.27 12.19
CA ALA A 72 -9.76 -12.47 11.53
C ALA A 72 -9.06 -12.17 10.20
N GLU A 73 -8.06 -12.97 9.87
CA GLU A 73 -7.44 -12.93 8.55
C GLU A 73 -8.37 -13.57 7.53
N LYS A 74 -8.65 -12.87 6.43
CA LYS A 74 -9.55 -13.32 5.38
C LYS A 74 -8.89 -13.34 4.00
N GLY A 75 -7.55 -13.22 3.94
CA GLY A 75 -6.84 -13.13 2.67
C GLY A 75 -6.93 -11.77 2.02
N TRP A 76 -7.20 -10.75 2.80
CA TRP A 76 -7.27 -9.36 2.36
C TRP A 76 -6.06 -8.59 2.87
N TYR A 77 -5.60 -7.63 2.06
CA TYR A 77 -4.38 -6.89 2.32
C TYR A 77 -4.63 -5.40 2.20
N GLY A 78 -3.87 -4.62 2.96
CA GLY A 78 -3.88 -3.17 2.84
C GLY A 78 -2.78 -2.72 1.90
N LEU A 79 -3.10 -1.81 1.00
CA LEU A 79 -2.16 -1.14 0.11
C LEU A 79 -1.68 0.13 0.80
N GLY A 80 -0.39 0.23 1.00
CA GLY A 80 0.24 1.43 1.55
C GLY A 80 1.32 1.13 2.58
N PRO A 81 2.21 2.07 2.78
CA PRO A 81 2.39 3.30 2.02
C PRO A 81 2.84 3.08 0.57
N VAL A 82 2.50 4.03 -0.30
CA VAL A 82 3.04 4.10 -1.65
C VAL A 82 3.75 5.46 -1.79
N SER A 83 4.98 5.43 -2.30
CA SER A 83 5.84 6.61 -2.33
C SER A 83 6.55 6.72 -3.67
N VAL A 84 6.68 7.95 -4.17
CA VAL A 84 7.50 8.26 -5.35
C VAL A 84 8.28 9.53 -5.03
N LEU A 85 9.57 9.55 -5.37
CA LEU A 85 10.38 10.76 -5.19
C LEU A 85 9.65 11.96 -5.81
N PRO A 86 9.57 13.10 -5.09
CA PRO A 86 8.85 14.27 -5.60
C PRO A 86 9.28 14.70 -7.00
N ALA A 87 10.57 14.63 -7.32
CA ALA A 87 11.09 15.00 -8.63
C ALA A 87 10.63 14.07 -9.75
N ARG A 88 10.10 12.90 -9.43
CA ARG A 88 9.66 11.90 -10.42
C ARG A 88 8.15 11.65 -10.36
N GLN A 89 7.40 12.43 -9.59
CA GLN A 89 5.94 12.33 -9.56
C GLN A 89 5.36 12.85 -10.87
N GLY A 90 4.18 12.37 -11.24
CA GLY A 90 3.55 12.75 -12.50
C GLY A 90 4.02 11.95 -13.72
N GLU A 91 4.91 10.97 -13.53
CA GLU A 91 5.44 10.13 -14.62
C GLU A 91 4.79 8.75 -14.67
N GLY A 92 3.80 8.48 -13.80
CA GLY A 92 3.10 7.20 -13.78
C GLY A 92 3.80 6.09 -12.99
N ILE A 93 4.85 6.39 -12.23
CA ILE A 93 5.60 5.41 -11.45
C ILE A 93 4.72 4.78 -10.38
N GLY A 94 3.98 5.62 -9.62
CA GLY A 94 3.06 5.13 -8.59
C GLY A 94 2.01 4.18 -9.15
N GLY A 95 1.43 4.52 -10.29
CA GLY A 95 0.45 3.67 -10.96
C GLY A 95 1.01 2.33 -11.39
N LYS A 96 2.25 2.30 -11.88
CA LYS A 96 2.91 1.05 -12.25
C LYS A 96 3.19 0.18 -11.05
N LEU A 97 3.62 0.77 -9.93
CA LEU A 97 3.80 0.06 -8.66
C LEU A 97 2.49 -0.56 -8.18
N ILE A 98 1.41 0.21 -8.23
CA ILE A 98 0.09 -0.27 -7.81
C ILE A 98 -0.37 -1.44 -8.67
N ARG A 99 -0.30 -1.30 -9.99
CA ARG A 99 -0.74 -2.37 -10.91
C ARG A 99 0.08 -3.64 -10.75
N GLU A 100 1.40 -3.51 -10.66
CA GLU A 100 2.27 -4.67 -10.47
C GLU A 100 2.00 -5.34 -9.12
N GLY A 101 1.84 -4.55 -8.06
CA GLY A 101 1.54 -5.07 -6.72
C GLY A 101 0.22 -5.83 -6.69
N LEU A 102 -0.83 -5.26 -7.27
CA LEU A 102 -2.13 -5.92 -7.33
C LEU A 102 -2.06 -7.23 -8.14
N ALA A 103 -1.33 -7.22 -9.25
CA ALA A 103 -1.16 -8.43 -10.06
C ALA A 103 -0.44 -9.54 -9.28
N GLN A 104 0.61 -9.18 -8.52
CA GLN A 104 1.35 -10.16 -7.72
C GLN A 104 0.52 -10.68 -6.54
N LEU A 105 -0.23 -9.83 -5.86
CA LEU A 105 -1.12 -10.27 -4.79
C LEU A 105 -2.17 -11.24 -5.32
N ARG A 106 -2.81 -10.88 -6.43
CA ARG A 106 -3.81 -11.74 -7.05
C ARG A 106 -3.21 -13.09 -7.46
N GLY A 107 -2.04 -13.08 -8.07
CA GLY A 107 -1.33 -14.29 -8.47
C GLY A 107 -0.91 -15.18 -7.29
N ALA A 108 -0.72 -14.59 -6.12
CA ALA A 108 -0.37 -15.32 -4.90
C ALA A 108 -1.59 -15.85 -4.14
N GLY A 109 -2.80 -15.63 -4.66
CA GLY A 109 -4.03 -16.14 -4.06
C GLY A 109 -4.72 -15.20 -3.09
N ALA A 110 -4.32 -13.93 -3.03
CA ALA A 110 -5.02 -12.94 -2.22
C ALA A 110 -6.47 -12.79 -2.69
N ARG A 111 -7.37 -12.52 -1.76
CA ARG A 111 -8.81 -12.42 -2.07
C ARG A 111 -9.25 -10.98 -2.35
N GLY A 112 -8.49 -10.01 -1.91
CA GLY A 112 -8.79 -8.61 -2.15
C GLY A 112 -7.82 -7.68 -1.48
N CYS A 113 -8.04 -6.40 -1.71
CA CYS A 113 -7.18 -5.34 -1.22
C CYS A 113 -8.01 -4.14 -0.78
N VAL A 114 -7.58 -3.46 0.26
CA VAL A 114 -8.21 -2.24 0.76
C VAL A 114 -7.17 -1.11 0.80
N LEU A 115 -7.66 0.11 0.78
CA LEU A 115 -6.82 1.28 0.97
C LEU A 115 -7.62 2.46 1.51
N LEU A 116 -6.91 3.40 2.08
CA LEU A 116 -7.44 4.70 2.47
C LEU A 116 -6.80 5.74 1.55
N GLY A 117 -7.60 6.43 0.75
CA GLY A 117 -7.07 7.41 -0.18
C GLY A 117 -8.13 8.12 -1.00
N ASP A 118 -7.67 8.86 -2.01
CA ASP A 118 -8.53 9.67 -2.87
C ASP A 118 -9.28 8.78 -3.88
N PRO A 119 -10.63 8.74 -3.82
CA PRO A 119 -11.40 7.93 -4.76
C PRO A 119 -11.27 8.41 -6.21
N GLY A 120 -11.00 9.69 -6.42
CA GLY A 120 -10.75 10.23 -7.76
C GLY A 120 -9.49 9.66 -8.40
N TYR A 121 -8.51 9.27 -7.60
CA TYR A 121 -7.29 8.66 -8.11
C TYR A 121 -7.40 7.13 -8.17
N TYR A 122 -7.79 6.50 -7.06
CA TYR A 122 -7.73 5.04 -6.95
C TYR A 122 -8.84 4.31 -7.71
N GLY A 123 -9.90 5.02 -8.09
CA GLY A 123 -10.95 4.44 -8.94
C GLY A 123 -10.45 3.87 -10.25
N ARG A 124 -9.36 4.43 -10.80
CA ARG A 124 -8.76 3.94 -12.05
C ARG A 124 -8.18 2.54 -11.96
N PHE A 125 -7.90 2.06 -10.73
CA PHE A 125 -7.40 0.71 -10.50
C PHE A 125 -8.52 -0.27 -10.12
N GLY A 126 -9.76 0.20 -10.06
CA GLY A 126 -10.93 -0.60 -9.70
C GLY A 126 -11.36 -0.49 -8.25
N PHE A 127 -10.68 0.33 -7.44
CA PHE A 127 -11.08 0.54 -6.05
C PHE A 127 -12.35 1.38 -5.96
N LYS A 128 -13.18 1.04 -5.00
CA LYS A 128 -14.38 1.81 -4.67
C LYS A 128 -14.81 1.56 -3.23
N ALA A 129 -15.51 2.50 -2.63
CA ALA A 129 -16.11 2.32 -1.31
C ALA A 129 -17.20 1.27 -1.40
N ASP A 130 -17.31 0.43 -0.36
CA ASP A 130 -18.34 -0.60 -0.25
C ASP A 130 -18.75 -0.68 1.22
N ALA A 131 -20.05 -0.54 1.48
CA ALA A 131 -20.56 -0.48 2.85
C ALA A 131 -20.35 -1.77 3.64
N ARG A 132 -20.03 -2.88 2.98
CA ARG A 132 -19.74 -4.15 3.65
C ARG A 132 -18.43 -4.14 4.40
N LEU A 133 -17.44 -3.36 3.94
CA LEU A 133 -16.14 -3.22 4.62
C LEU A 133 -15.99 -1.79 5.12
N LYS A 134 -15.72 -1.66 6.41
CA LYS A 134 -15.62 -0.36 7.06
C LYS A 134 -14.30 -0.25 7.80
N LEU A 135 -13.71 0.93 7.74
CA LEU A 135 -12.59 1.29 8.60
C LEU A 135 -13.11 2.30 9.62
N PRO A 136 -13.31 1.91 10.89
CA PRO A 136 -13.86 2.81 11.89
C PRO A 136 -13.03 4.08 12.04
N GLY A 137 -13.70 5.21 12.19
CA GLY A 137 -13.04 6.48 12.45
C GLY A 137 -12.63 7.28 11.22
N VAL A 138 -12.92 6.79 10.00
CA VAL A 138 -12.62 7.52 8.77
C VAL A 138 -13.88 7.75 7.95
N PRO A 139 -13.94 8.83 7.13
CA PRO A 139 -15.05 9.03 6.21
C PRO A 139 -15.13 7.86 5.23
N PRO A 140 -16.34 7.26 5.07
CA PRO A 140 -16.47 6.01 4.28
C PRO A 140 -16.05 6.14 2.83
N GLU A 141 -16.17 7.30 2.23
CA GLU A 141 -15.81 7.50 0.81
C GLU A 141 -14.32 7.36 0.55
N TYR A 142 -13.47 7.52 1.57
CA TYR A 142 -12.02 7.39 1.43
C TYR A 142 -11.51 5.98 1.68
N PHE A 143 -12.32 5.13 2.29
CA PHE A 143 -11.94 3.73 2.49
C PHE A 143 -12.49 2.89 1.35
N GLN A 144 -11.59 2.33 0.55
CA GLN A 144 -11.94 1.69 -0.70
C GLN A 144 -11.43 0.28 -0.75
N CYS A 145 -12.12 -0.56 -1.50
CA CYS A 145 -11.77 -1.97 -1.63
C CYS A 145 -11.86 -2.45 -3.07
N LEU A 146 -11.11 -3.52 -3.34
CA LEU A 146 -11.08 -4.20 -4.62
C LEU A 146 -11.06 -5.71 -4.35
N ALA A 147 -12.16 -6.39 -4.66
CA ALA A 147 -12.22 -7.84 -4.54
C ALA A 147 -11.59 -8.49 -5.76
N PHE A 148 -10.80 -9.54 -5.54
CA PHE A 148 -10.17 -10.30 -6.62
C PHE A 148 -11.01 -11.48 -7.09
N GLY A 149 -12.16 -11.70 -6.47
CA GLY A 149 -13.07 -12.79 -6.81
C GLY A 149 -14.50 -12.42 -6.46
N PRO A 150 -15.43 -13.40 -6.52
CA PRO A 150 -16.85 -13.13 -6.28
C PRO A 150 -17.19 -12.92 -4.79
N ASP A 151 -16.30 -13.35 -3.88
CA ASP A 151 -16.57 -13.27 -2.46
C ASP A 151 -16.20 -11.92 -1.90
N MET A 152 -17.15 -11.31 -1.19
CA MET A 152 -16.92 -10.03 -0.53
C MET A 152 -17.29 -10.20 0.94
N PRO A 153 -16.31 -10.17 1.84
CA PRO A 153 -16.58 -10.27 3.27
C PRO A 153 -17.26 -9.01 3.78
N GLN A 154 -17.80 -9.10 4.99
CA GLN A 154 -18.45 -7.98 5.65
C GLN A 154 -17.86 -7.85 7.05
N GLY A 155 -17.55 -6.62 7.47
CA GLY A 155 -17.05 -6.37 8.80
C GLY A 155 -16.19 -5.13 8.91
N ASP A 156 -15.66 -4.92 10.10
CA ASP A 156 -14.74 -3.82 10.39
C ASP A 156 -13.31 -4.26 10.09
N VAL A 157 -12.62 -3.42 9.34
CA VAL A 157 -11.22 -3.67 8.94
C VAL A 157 -10.28 -3.04 9.97
N ALA A 158 -9.23 -3.78 10.32
CA ALA A 158 -8.14 -3.25 11.12
C ALA A 158 -6.82 -3.51 10.40
N TYR A 159 -6.02 -2.45 10.27
CA TYR A 159 -4.66 -2.59 9.76
C TYR A 159 -3.75 -3.20 10.82
N HIS A 160 -2.59 -3.69 10.39
CA HIS A 160 -1.58 -4.22 11.29
C HIS A 160 -1.17 -3.15 12.32
N ALA A 161 -0.80 -3.60 13.54
CA ALA A 161 -0.41 -2.69 14.64
C ALA A 161 0.76 -1.77 14.27
N ALA A 162 1.58 -2.14 13.28
CA ALA A 162 2.66 -1.28 12.80
C ALA A 162 2.16 0.09 12.33
N PHE A 163 0.91 0.19 11.89
CA PHE A 163 0.31 1.46 11.46
C PHE A 163 -0.01 2.41 12.62
N ASP A 164 0.09 1.92 13.84
CA ASP A 164 -0.13 2.74 15.04
C ASP A 164 1.16 3.40 15.54
N ALA A 165 2.23 3.29 14.79
CA ALA A 165 3.55 3.81 15.16
C ALA A 165 3.56 5.33 15.38
#